data_358e37d1060a002f1f7187d413438a05
#
_entry.id   358e37d1060a002f1f7187d413438a05
#
_cell.length_a   1.000
_cell.length_b   1.000
_cell.length_c   1.000
_cell.angle_alpha   90.00
_cell.angle_beta   90.00
_cell.angle_gamma   90.00
#
_symmetry.space_group_name_H-M   'P 1'
#
loop_
_entity.id
_entity.type
_entity.pdbx_description
1 polymer ?
#
loop_
_entity_poly.entity_id
_entity_poly.type
_entity_poly.pdbx_seq_one_letter_code
_entity_poly.pdbx_strand_id
1 'polypeptide(L)'
;MTQRTSIHGLHVATPLYQFIEEKVLPAVGVTSKTFWAGFDGIVKDLAPQNIALLAERDRIQLEMDKWHTANPGPLLDAKAMKAYRKHLTSIGYLVPEPKSPKATTQNVDAELAVLAGPQLVVPILNARYALNAAN
;
A
#
# COMPACT_ATOMS: atom_id res chain seq x y z
N MET A 1 23.56 4.20 -18.39
CA MET A 1 22.84 3.12 -17.66
C MET A 1 23.55 2.88 -16.34
N THR A 2 22.86 2.77 -15.23
CA THR A 2 23.46 2.50 -13.92
C THR A 2 23.99 1.07 -13.91
N GLN A 3 25.29 0.89 -13.58
CA GLN A 3 25.90 -0.42 -13.44
C GLN A 3 25.17 -1.23 -12.36
N ARG A 4 24.97 -2.53 -12.58
CA ARG A 4 24.29 -3.45 -11.66
C ARG A 4 25.20 -4.61 -11.27
N THR A 5 25.12 -4.99 -10.02
CA THR A 5 25.77 -6.17 -9.45
C THR A 5 24.74 -7.28 -9.30
N SER A 6 25.03 -8.46 -9.85
CA SER A 6 24.16 -9.64 -9.71
C SER A 6 24.54 -10.40 -8.45
N ILE A 7 23.57 -10.66 -7.58
CA ILE A 7 23.75 -11.47 -6.38
C ILE A 7 22.48 -12.26 -6.11
N HIS A 8 22.60 -13.58 -5.94
CA HIS A 8 21.47 -14.52 -5.95
C HIS A 8 20.62 -14.32 -7.20
N GLY A 9 19.31 -14.10 -7.09
CA GLY A 9 18.42 -13.77 -8.19
C GLY A 9 18.21 -12.27 -8.42
N LEU A 10 18.95 -11.41 -7.73
CA LEU A 10 18.78 -9.98 -7.74
C LEU A 10 19.77 -9.26 -8.67
N HIS A 11 19.35 -8.15 -9.24
CA HIS A 11 20.16 -7.19 -10.00
C HIS A 11 20.18 -5.84 -9.30
N VAL A 12 21.07 -5.66 -8.35
CA VAL A 12 21.16 -4.49 -7.47
C VAL A 12 22.01 -3.39 -8.11
N ALA A 13 21.60 -2.13 -8.02
CA ALA A 13 22.44 -1.02 -8.45
C ALA A 13 23.78 -1.07 -7.68
N THR A 14 24.90 -1.05 -8.40
CA THR A 14 26.23 -1.25 -7.80
C THR A 14 26.53 -0.28 -6.64
N PRO A 15 26.20 1.03 -6.70
CA PRO A 15 26.40 1.91 -5.56
C PRO A 15 25.59 1.52 -4.32
N LEU A 16 24.35 1.01 -4.49
CA LEU A 16 23.53 0.52 -3.40
C LEU A 16 24.12 -0.77 -2.81
N TYR A 17 24.55 -1.69 -3.66
CA TYR A 17 25.21 -2.91 -3.22
C TYR A 17 26.45 -2.60 -2.36
N GLN A 18 27.34 -1.72 -2.84
CA GLN A 18 28.54 -1.32 -2.11
C GLN A 18 28.20 -0.62 -0.78
N PHE A 19 27.24 0.27 -0.77
CA PHE A 19 26.80 0.93 0.46
C PHE A 19 26.30 -0.09 1.51
N ILE A 20 25.52 -1.07 1.10
CA ILE A 20 25.03 -2.13 1.99
C ILE A 20 26.23 -2.94 2.53
N GLU A 21 27.11 -3.42 1.66
CA GLU A 21 28.26 -4.25 2.05
C GLU A 21 29.23 -3.53 2.98
N GLU A 22 29.58 -2.29 2.66
CA GLU A 22 30.68 -1.57 3.32
C GLU A 22 30.23 -0.80 4.57
N LYS A 23 28.97 -0.35 4.60
CA LYS A 23 28.48 0.56 5.67
C LYS A 23 27.40 -0.06 6.54
N VAL A 24 26.44 -0.77 5.94
CA VAL A 24 25.28 -1.27 6.67
C VAL A 24 25.57 -2.59 7.36
N LEU A 25 26.01 -3.60 6.63
CA LEU A 25 26.19 -4.95 7.16
C LEU A 25 27.22 -5.01 8.30
N PRO A 26 28.38 -4.33 8.22
CA PRO A 26 29.31 -4.28 9.35
C PRO A 26 28.73 -3.63 10.60
N ALA A 27 27.90 -2.59 10.44
CA ALA A 27 27.31 -1.88 11.57
C ALA A 27 26.26 -2.69 12.34
N VAL A 28 25.57 -3.64 11.64
CA VAL A 28 24.51 -4.47 12.25
C VAL A 28 24.96 -5.91 12.52
N GLY A 29 26.19 -6.27 12.19
CA GLY A 29 26.74 -7.62 12.42
C GLY A 29 26.06 -8.74 11.62
N VAL A 30 25.47 -8.42 10.46
CA VAL A 30 24.82 -9.40 9.56
C VAL A 30 25.77 -9.75 8.43
N THR A 31 25.89 -11.05 8.11
CA THR A 31 26.74 -11.47 6.99
C THR A 31 26.09 -11.16 5.64
N SER A 32 26.91 -10.80 4.64
CA SER A 32 26.49 -10.58 3.26
C SER A 32 25.62 -11.75 2.73
N LYS A 33 26.07 -12.98 2.92
CA LYS A 33 25.34 -14.18 2.50
C LYS A 33 23.94 -14.25 3.10
N THR A 34 23.80 -14.04 4.40
CA THR A 34 22.51 -14.09 5.10
C THR A 34 21.57 -13.00 4.63
N PHE A 35 22.10 -11.78 4.50
CA PHE A 35 21.29 -10.63 4.07
C PHE A 35 20.75 -10.82 2.65
N TRP A 36 21.61 -11.08 1.68
CA TRP A 36 21.18 -11.16 0.27
C TRP A 36 20.33 -12.40 -0.03
N ALA A 37 20.60 -13.53 0.62
CA ALA A 37 19.75 -14.70 0.49
C ALA A 37 18.35 -14.45 1.07
N GLY A 38 18.24 -13.80 2.24
CA GLY A 38 16.97 -13.43 2.83
C GLY A 38 16.21 -12.39 1.97
N PHE A 39 16.91 -11.39 1.47
CA PHE A 39 16.30 -10.36 0.62
C PHE A 39 15.84 -10.93 -0.73
N ASP A 40 16.62 -11.82 -1.36
CA ASP A 40 16.19 -12.53 -2.56
C ASP A 40 14.91 -13.35 -2.32
N GLY A 41 14.81 -14.04 -1.17
CA GLY A 41 13.58 -14.73 -0.75
C GLY A 41 12.39 -13.80 -0.65
N ILE A 42 12.53 -12.67 0.06
CA ILE A 42 11.48 -11.66 0.20
C ILE A 42 11.00 -11.16 -1.18
N VAL A 43 11.93 -10.82 -2.07
CA VAL A 43 11.58 -10.33 -3.41
C VAL A 43 10.86 -11.40 -4.21
N LYS A 44 11.33 -12.66 -4.17
CA LYS A 44 10.68 -13.78 -4.88
C LYS A 44 9.26 -14.05 -4.38
N ASP A 45 9.04 -13.91 -3.08
CA ASP A 45 7.73 -14.15 -2.48
C ASP A 45 6.75 -12.99 -2.71
N LEU A 46 7.22 -11.77 -2.55
CA LEU A 46 6.33 -10.59 -2.55
C LEU A 46 6.17 -9.93 -3.92
N ALA A 47 7.18 -9.98 -4.81
CA ALA A 47 7.06 -9.32 -6.10
C ALA A 47 5.93 -9.89 -6.98
N PRO A 48 5.71 -11.21 -7.08
CA PRO A 48 4.56 -11.76 -7.81
C PRO A 48 3.22 -11.32 -7.21
N GLN A 49 3.11 -11.27 -5.89
CA GLN A 49 1.91 -10.81 -5.20
C GLN A 49 1.63 -9.35 -5.49
N ASN A 50 2.65 -8.50 -5.43
CA ASN A 50 2.52 -7.08 -5.78
C ASN A 50 2.07 -6.88 -7.24
N ILE A 51 2.63 -7.64 -8.18
CA ILE A 51 2.23 -7.60 -9.59
C ILE A 51 0.75 -7.99 -9.74
N ALA A 52 0.32 -9.06 -9.07
CA ALA A 52 -1.07 -9.50 -9.10
C ALA A 52 -2.03 -8.47 -8.51
N LEU A 53 -1.66 -7.83 -7.38
CA LEU A 53 -2.46 -6.77 -6.75
C LEU A 53 -2.55 -5.51 -7.62
N LEU A 54 -1.48 -5.14 -8.32
CA LEU A 54 -1.50 -4.03 -9.27
C LEU A 54 -2.43 -4.33 -10.46
N ALA A 55 -2.38 -5.54 -11.00
CA ALA A 55 -3.28 -5.97 -12.06
C ALA A 55 -4.75 -5.97 -11.61
N GLU A 56 -5.03 -6.41 -10.38
CA GLU A 56 -6.38 -6.38 -9.81
C GLU A 56 -6.87 -4.95 -9.60
N ARG A 57 -6.02 -4.05 -9.12
CA ARG A 57 -6.33 -2.61 -9.03
C ARG A 57 -6.73 -2.05 -10.40
N ASP A 58 -5.95 -2.33 -11.43
CA ASP A 58 -6.19 -1.82 -12.77
C ASP A 58 -7.48 -2.41 -13.37
N ARG A 59 -7.79 -3.69 -13.08
CA ARG A 59 -9.06 -4.32 -13.44
C ARG A 59 -10.26 -3.61 -12.79
N ILE A 60 -10.19 -3.37 -11.48
CA ILE A 60 -11.25 -2.70 -10.73
C ILE A 60 -11.45 -1.27 -11.25
N GLN A 61 -10.36 -0.53 -11.50
CA GLN A 61 -10.43 0.82 -12.07
C GLN A 61 -11.15 0.80 -13.44
N LEU A 62 -10.79 -0.11 -14.32
CA LEU A 62 -11.42 -0.24 -15.64
C LEU A 62 -12.92 -0.52 -15.54
N GLU A 63 -13.36 -1.37 -14.61
CA GLU A 63 -14.78 -1.66 -14.40
C GLU A 63 -15.55 -0.45 -13.84
N MET A 64 -14.94 0.34 -12.95
CA MET A 64 -15.51 1.60 -12.47
C MET A 64 -15.65 2.61 -13.62
N ASP A 65 -14.62 2.78 -14.44
CA ASP A 65 -14.63 3.72 -15.57
C ASP A 65 -15.71 3.36 -16.58
N LYS A 66 -15.87 2.08 -16.91
CA LYS A 66 -16.94 1.57 -17.77
C LYS A 66 -18.32 1.89 -17.19
N TRP A 67 -18.50 1.67 -15.88
CA TRP A 67 -19.78 1.96 -15.23
C TRP A 67 -20.11 3.43 -15.26
N HIS A 68 -19.17 4.32 -14.92
CA HIS A 68 -19.39 5.77 -14.96
C HIS A 68 -19.61 6.30 -16.37
N THR A 69 -18.95 5.72 -17.37
CA THR A 69 -19.18 6.05 -18.78
C THR A 69 -20.62 5.69 -19.21
N ALA A 70 -21.10 4.53 -18.75
CA ALA A 70 -22.48 4.07 -19.06
C ALA A 70 -23.56 4.77 -18.21
N ASN A 71 -23.20 5.35 -17.07
CA ASN A 71 -24.11 6.03 -16.15
C ASN A 71 -23.60 7.45 -15.84
N PRO A 72 -23.62 8.36 -16.82
CA PRO A 72 -23.10 9.71 -16.63
C PRO A 72 -23.98 10.51 -15.68
N GLY A 73 -23.34 11.39 -14.90
CA GLY A 73 -24.02 12.31 -13.99
C GLY A 73 -23.79 12.01 -12.51
N PRO A 74 -24.22 12.89 -11.63
CA PRO A 74 -24.02 12.74 -10.19
C PRO A 74 -24.95 11.68 -9.59
N LEU A 75 -24.48 10.96 -8.59
CA LEU A 75 -25.22 9.95 -7.83
C LEU A 75 -26.11 10.62 -6.74
N LEU A 76 -27.08 11.43 -7.16
CA LEU A 76 -27.88 12.28 -6.25
C LEU A 76 -29.08 11.57 -5.64
N ASP A 77 -29.56 10.49 -6.22
CA ASP A 77 -30.74 9.78 -5.73
C ASP A 77 -30.41 8.40 -5.13
N ALA A 78 -31.29 7.94 -4.25
CA ALA A 78 -31.11 6.66 -3.55
C ALA A 78 -31.10 5.45 -4.51
N LYS A 79 -31.77 5.51 -5.67
CA LYS A 79 -31.82 4.44 -6.66
C LYS A 79 -30.48 4.32 -7.39
N ALA A 80 -29.93 5.44 -7.85
CA ALA A 80 -28.61 5.48 -8.49
C ALA A 80 -27.51 5.01 -7.53
N MET A 81 -27.53 5.47 -6.29
CA MET A 81 -26.59 5.06 -5.25
C MET A 81 -26.70 3.56 -4.95
N LYS A 82 -27.90 2.99 -4.88
CA LYS A 82 -28.10 1.55 -4.70
C LYS A 82 -27.56 0.73 -5.87
N ALA A 83 -27.77 1.20 -7.11
CA ALA A 83 -27.26 0.55 -8.30
C ALA A 83 -25.72 0.58 -8.33
N TYR A 84 -25.12 1.71 -8.00
CA TYR A 84 -23.66 1.86 -7.91
C TYR A 84 -23.06 0.95 -6.82
N ARG A 85 -23.64 0.93 -5.62
CA ARG A 85 -23.19 0.04 -4.54
C ARG A 85 -23.26 -1.43 -4.96
N LYS A 86 -24.32 -1.85 -5.66
CA LYS A 86 -24.43 -3.21 -6.19
C LYS A 86 -23.30 -3.51 -7.19
N HIS A 87 -22.99 -2.57 -8.08
CA HIS A 87 -21.86 -2.69 -9.01
C HIS A 87 -20.53 -2.83 -8.27
N LEU A 88 -20.23 -1.94 -7.31
CA LEU A 88 -19.00 -1.99 -6.51
C LEU A 88 -18.85 -3.32 -5.75
N THR A 89 -19.95 -3.88 -5.25
CA THR A 89 -19.95 -5.21 -4.63
C THR A 89 -19.66 -6.31 -5.65
N SER A 90 -20.27 -6.23 -6.85
CA SER A 90 -20.12 -7.25 -7.89
C SER A 90 -18.71 -7.34 -8.48
N ILE A 91 -17.98 -6.21 -8.54
CA ILE A 91 -16.59 -6.18 -9.02
C ILE A 91 -15.56 -6.49 -7.92
N GLY A 92 -16.00 -6.68 -6.66
CA GLY A 92 -15.13 -7.00 -5.52
C GLY A 92 -14.48 -5.77 -4.85
N TYR A 93 -14.87 -4.54 -5.22
CA TYR A 93 -14.39 -3.33 -4.56
C TYR A 93 -14.92 -3.21 -3.13
N LEU A 94 -16.21 -3.46 -2.92
CA LEU A 94 -16.79 -3.56 -1.59
C LEU A 94 -16.77 -5.01 -1.13
N VAL A 95 -16.06 -5.25 -0.04
CA VAL A 95 -16.01 -6.55 0.64
C VAL A 95 -17.14 -6.69 1.67
N PRO A 96 -17.55 -7.92 2.02
CA PRO A 96 -18.54 -8.15 3.07
C PRO A 96 -18.09 -7.57 4.41
N GLU A 97 -19.00 -6.94 5.11
CA GLU A 97 -18.74 -6.45 6.47
C GLU A 97 -18.49 -7.62 7.43
N PRO A 98 -17.44 -7.58 8.25
CA PRO A 98 -17.17 -8.63 9.22
C PRO A 98 -18.26 -8.64 10.30
N LYS A 99 -18.74 -9.82 10.66
CA LYS A 99 -19.87 -9.99 11.63
C LYS A 99 -19.57 -9.47 13.02
N SER A 100 -18.32 -9.44 13.45
CA SER A 100 -17.92 -9.04 14.80
C SER A 100 -16.44 -8.59 14.80
N PRO A 101 -16.15 -7.40 14.30
CA PRO A 101 -14.79 -6.90 14.34
C PRO A 101 -14.40 -6.65 15.81
N LYS A 102 -13.29 -7.24 16.23
CA LYS A 102 -12.69 -6.99 17.56
C LYS A 102 -11.24 -6.57 17.36
N ALA A 103 -10.85 -5.51 18.05
CA ALA A 103 -9.45 -5.14 18.14
C ALA A 103 -8.72 -6.19 19.00
N THR A 104 -7.68 -6.80 18.47
CA THR A 104 -6.87 -7.82 19.15
C THR A 104 -5.44 -7.33 19.43
N THR A 105 -5.15 -6.08 19.12
CA THR A 105 -3.86 -5.45 19.36
C THR A 105 -3.56 -5.38 20.86
N GLN A 106 -2.31 -5.68 21.21
CA GLN A 106 -1.79 -5.61 22.59
C GLN A 106 -0.58 -4.66 22.63
N ASN A 107 -0.26 -4.15 23.80
CA ASN A 107 0.88 -3.25 24.02
C ASN A 107 0.83 -1.99 23.12
N VAL A 108 -0.37 -1.45 22.96
CA VAL A 108 -0.58 -0.19 22.22
C VAL A 108 -0.18 0.98 23.12
N ASP A 109 0.57 1.92 22.57
CA ASP A 109 0.96 3.14 23.29
C ASP A 109 -0.27 3.90 23.78
N ALA A 110 -0.16 4.48 24.99
CA ALA A 110 -1.28 5.18 25.62
C ALA A 110 -1.84 6.32 24.75
N GLU A 111 -1.01 6.99 23.98
CA GLU A 111 -1.41 8.03 23.05
C GLU A 111 -2.37 7.51 21.97
N LEU A 112 -2.15 6.29 21.48
CA LEU A 112 -3.02 5.64 20.49
C LEU A 112 -4.24 4.98 21.11
N ALA A 113 -4.11 4.48 22.34
CA ALA A 113 -5.18 3.74 23.01
C ALA A 113 -6.28 4.64 23.59
N VAL A 114 -5.94 5.88 23.99
CA VAL A 114 -6.86 6.79 24.70
C VAL A 114 -7.32 7.98 23.86
N LEU A 115 -6.70 8.26 22.72
CA LEU A 115 -7.13 9.32 21.82
C LEU A 115 -8.37 8.89 21.04
N ALA A 116 -9.45 9.65 21.19
CA ALA A 116 -10.69 9.40 20.46
C ALA A 116 -10.67 10.04 19.07
N GLY A 117 -11.05 9.26 18.07
CA GLY A 117 -11.24 9.72 16.68
C GLY A 117 -10.02 9.62 15.78
N PRO A 118 -10.21 9.77 14.46
CA PRO A 118 -9.15 9.74 13.49
C PRO A 118 -8.25 10.98 13.63
N GLN A 119 -6.95 10.77 13.70
CA GLN A 119 -5.97 11.85 13.60
C GLN A 119 -5.61 12.06 12.13
N LEU A 120 -5.82 13.28 11.63
CA LEU A 120 -5.39 13.67 10.30
C LEU A 120 -3.93 14.11 10.36
N VAL A 121 -3.04 13.33 9.74
CA VAL A 121 -1.64 13.69 9.60
C VAL A 121 -1.45 14.40 8.26
N VAL A 122 -1.07 15.66 8.30
CA VAL A 122 -0.78 16.47 7.11
C VAL A 122 0.63 17.03 7.17
N PRO A 123 1.32 17.15 6.01
CA PRO A 123 2.64 17.81 5.96
C PRO A 123 2.50 19.29 6.31
N ILE A 124 2.88 19.67 7.51
CA ILE A 124 2.82 21.07 8.00
C ILE A 124 3.76 22.04 7.26
N LEU A 125 4.76 21.49 6.56
CA LEU A 125 5.67 22.28 5.70
C LEU A 125 4.98 22.79 4.44
N ASN A 126 3.79 22.31 4.12
CA ASN A 126 3.00 22.78 2.99
C ASN A 126 1.71 23.42 3.50
N ALA A 127 1.68 24.75 3.52
CA ALA A 127 0.56 25.55 4.03
C ALA A 127 -0.78 25.20 3.37
N ARG A 128 -0.79 24.82 2.08
CA ARG A 128 -2.01 24.42 1.36
C ARG A 128 -2.65 23.17 1.96
N TYR A 129 -1.84 22.17 2.29
CA TYR A 129 -2.37 20.95 2.93
C TYR A 129 -2.91 21.22 4.33
N ALA A 130 -2.21 22.04 5.12
CA ALA A 130 -2.66 22.41 6.46
C ALA A 130 -3.98 23.21 6.41
N LEU A 131 -4.14 24.16 5.49
CA LEU A 131 -5.37 24.92 5.30
C LEU A 131 -6.53 24.04 4.84
N ASN A 132 -6.32 23.14 3.89
CA ASN A 132 -7.36 22.22 3.42
C ASN A 132 -7.82 21.24 4.51
N ALA A 133 -6.95 20.88 5.43
CA ALA A 133 -7.27 20.01 6.55
C ALA A 133 -8.03 20.76 7.67
N ALA A 134 -7.85 22.08 7.78
CA ALA A 134 -8.49 22.91 8.78
C ALA A 134 -9.91 23.39 8.37
N ASN A 135 -10.23 23.37 7.08
CA ASN A 135 -11.55 23.73 6.53
C ASN A 135 -12.46 22.50 6.40
#